data_7fbdb1acbb173434998f64cabdacd59c
#
_entry.id   7fbdb1acbb173434998f64cabdacd59c
#
_cell.length_a   1.000
_cell.length_b   1.000
_cell.length_c   1.000
_cell.angle_alpha   90.00
_cell.angle_beta   90.00
_cell.angle_gamma   90.00
#
_symmetry.space_group_name_H-M   'P 1'
#
loop_
_entity.id
_entity.type
_entity.pdbx_description
1 polymer ?
#
loop_
_entity_poly.entity_id
_entity_poly.type
_entity_poly.pdbx_seq_one_letter_code
_entity_poly.pdbx_strand_id
1 'polypeptide(L)'
;MKKIFTLLFLALLTLQAQSKNPHVILETTQGVIELELYPDIAPLAVENFTTHVKNGYYNGIAFHRIIKGFMIQGGDPTESGRGGESIWKKDFKDEYKGKTFNRAGILAMANRGPHTNGSQFFITTAKTPWLNGRHTIFGHATPNSMKTVNKLDNVATSGRRGGDRPTKRQEIIKAYIKGDK
;
A
#
# COMPACT_ATOMS: atom_id res chain seq x y z
N MET A 1 -31.33 -45.76 44.49
CA MET A 1 -31.02 -45.62 43.07
C MET A 1 -30.66 -44.14 42.80
N LYS A 2 -29.34 -43.84 42.72
CA LYS A 2 -28.81 -42.46 42.51
C LYS A 2 -28.57 -42.32 40.99
N LYS A 3 -29.30 -41.41 40.34
CA LYS A 3 -29.08 -41.06 38.95
C LYS A 3 -27.97 -40.01 38.88
N ILE A 4 -26.84 -40.43 38.29
CA ILE A 4 -25.69 -39.55 37.99
C ILE A 4 -25.98 -38.84 36.68
N PHE A 5 -26.19 -37.52 36.72
CA PHE A 5 -26.28 -36.67 35.55
C PHE A 5 -24.86 -36.28 35.13
N THR A 6 -24.38 -36.86 34.07
CA THR A 6 -23.10 -36.46 33.44
C THR A 6 -23.35 -35.31 32.53
N LEU A 7 -22.95 -34.09 32.96
CA LEU A 7 -22.95 -32.89 32.10
C LEU A 7 -21.77 -32.97 31.14
N LEU A 8 -22.06 -33.18 29.87
CA LEU A 8 -21.08 -33.12 28.80
C LEU A 8 -20.89 -31.65 28.44
N PHE A 9 -19.77 -31.07 28.92
CA PHE A 9 -19.37 -29.69 28.55
C PHE A 9 -18.70 -29.75 27.17
N LEU A 10 -19.47 -29.46 26.11
CA LEU A 10 -18.97 -29.35 24.74
C LEU A 10 -18.24 -28.01 24.60
N ALA A 11 -16.94 -27.97 24.83
CA ALA A 11 -16.11 -26.80 24.55
C ALA A 11 -16.02 -26.60 23.02
N LEU A 12 -16.82 -25.69 22.47
CA LEU A 12 -16.61 -25.17 21.12
C LEU A 12 -15.31 -24.39 21.11
N LEU A 13 -14.23 -25.02 20.70
CA LEU A 13 -13.04 -24.30 20.25
C LEU A 13 -13.39 -23.60 18.93
N THR A 14 -13.79 -22.34 18.99
CA THR A 14 -13.80 -21.47 17.82
C THR A 14 -12.35 -21.22 17.42
N LEU A 15 -11.86 -21.98 16.46
CA LEU A 15 -10.60 -21.71 15.78
C LEU A 15 -10.77 -20.39 15.02
N GLN A 16 -10.45 -19.25 15.65
CA GLN A 16 -10.32 -17.98 14.96
C GLN A 16 -9.15 -18.16 13.99
N ALA A 17 -9.49 -18.42 12.73
CA ALA A 17 -8.52 -18.30 11.65
C ALA A 17 -8.04 -16.84 11.66
N GLN A 18 -6.84 -16.62 12.19
CA GLN A 18 -6.19 -15.31 12.13
C GLN A 18 -6.05 -14.97 10.64
N SER A 19 -6.83 -14.01 10.17
CA SER A 19 -6.83 -13.64 8.75
C SER A 19 -5.42 -13.18 8.41
N LYS A 20 -4.74 -13.96 7.60
CA LYS A 20 -3.41 -13.62 7.13
C LYS A 20 -3.51 -12.30 6.36
N ASN A 21 -2.66 -11.32 6.69
CA ASN A 21 -2.63 -10.05 6.01
C ASN A 21 -2.68 -10.22 4.49
N PRO A 22 -3.52 -9.46 3.76
CA PRO A 22 -3.57 -9.55 2.32
C PRO A 22 -2.23 -9.13 1.70
N HIS A 23 -1.85 -9.81 0.63
CA HIS A 23 -0.68 -9.47 -0.17
C HIS A 23 -1.10 -9.01 -1.55
N VAL A 24 -0.51 -7.93 -2.04
CA VAL A 24 -0.68 -7.42 -3.40
C VAL A 24 0.64 -7.54 -4.16
N ILE A 25 0.57 -7.98 -5.39
CA ILE A 25 1.70 -8.03 -6.30
C ILE A 25 1.59 -6.88 -7.29
N LEU A 26 2.66 -6.09 -7.40
CA LEU A 26 2.86 -5.11 -8.45
C LEU A 26 3.97 -5.62 -9.38
N GLU A 27 3.62 -6.03 -10.59
CA GLU A 27 4.57 -6.28 -11.66
C GLU A 27 4.95 -4.93 -12.27
N THR A 28 6.21 -4.55 -12.20
CA THR A 28 6.69 -3.25 -12.64
C THR A 28 7.77 -3.38 -13.71
N THR A 29 8.08 -2.28 -14.39
CA THR A 29 9.19 -2.20 -15.36
C THR A 29 10.57 -2.53 -14.76
N GLN A 30 10.73 -2.52 -13.43
CA GLN A 30 11.98 -2.85 -12.74
C GLN A 30 11.97 -4.23 -12.05
N GLY A 31 10.83 -4.93 -12.10
CA GLY A 31 10.62 -6.23 -11.46
C GLY A 31 9.38 -6.23 -10.56
N VAL A 32 9.25 -7.26 -9.76
CA VAL A 32 8.08 -7.48 -8.91
C VAL A 32 8.26 -6.82 -7.54
N ILE A 33 7.19 -6.19 -7.05
CA ILE A 33 7.05 -5.71 -5.67
C ILE A 33 5.86 -6.44 -5.04
N GLU A 34 6.11 -7.19 -3.98
CA GLU A 34 5.08 -7.76 -3.13
C GLU A 34 4.86 -6.86 -1.92
N LEU A 35 3.62 -6.46 -1.71
CA LEU A 35 3.17 -5.60 -0.62
C LEU A 35 2.33 -6.41 0.36
N GLU A 36 2.68 -6.39 1.65
CA GLU A 36 1.83 -6.88 2.74
C GLU A 36 1.01 -5.72 3.30
N LEU A 37 -0.32 -5.90 3.38
CA LEU A 37 -1.24 -4.85 3.79
C LEU A 37 -1.69 -5.04 5.25
N TYR A 38 -2.14 -3.95 5.89
CA TYR A 38 -2.52 -3.90 7.30
C TYR A 38 -4.01 -3.54 7.50
N PRO A 39 -4.97 -4.46 7.24
CA PRO A 39 -6.41 -4.16 7.36
C PRO A 39 -6.84 -3.75 8.77
N ASP A 40 -6.19 -4.27 9.82
CA ASP A 40 -6.50 -3.93 11.22
C ASP A 40 -5.97 -2.53 11.62
N ILE A 41 -5.06 -1.97 10.84
CA ILE A 41 -4.43 -0.66 11.08
C ILE A 41 -5.13 0.43 10.27
N ALA A 42 -5.37 0.19 8.99
CA ALA A 42 -5.92 1.14 8.04
C ALA A 42 -6.95 0.47 7.11
N PRO A 43 -8.12 0.08 7.66
CA PRO A 43 -9.13 -0.66 6.91
C PRO A 43 -9.63 0.07 5.67
N LEU A 44 -9.86 1.39 5.73
CA LEU A 44 -10.33 2.16 4.56
C LEU A 44 -9.25 2.21 3.47
N ALA A 45 -7.99 2.47 3.82
CA ALA A 45 -6.92 2.51 2.83
C ALA A 45 -6.70 1.14 2.19
N VAL A 46 -6.77 0.05 2.96
CA VAL A 46 -6.65 -1.32 2.44
C VAL A 46 -7.84 -1.67 1.54
N GLU A 47 -9.07 -1.37 1.93
CA GLU A 47 -10.27 -1.59 1.10
C GLU A 47 -10.17 -0.83 -0.22
N ASN A 48 -9.84 0.47 -0.16
CA ASN A 48 -9.66 1.31 -1.33
C ASN A 48 -8.60 0.74 -2.28
N PHE A 49 -7.42 0.43 -1.75
CA PHE A 49 -6.29 -0.06 -2.55
C PHE A 49 -6.58 -1.42 -3.18
N THR A 50 -7.10 -2.38 -2.41
CA THR A 50 -7.39 -3.73 -2.91
C THR A 50 -8.54 -3.75 -3.93
N THR A 51 -9.55 -2.90 -3.76
CA THR A 51 -10.65 -2.77 -4.73
C THR A 51 -10.14 -2.17 -6.04
N HIS A 52 -9.30 -1.14 -5.99
CA HIS A 52 -8.63 -0.60 -7.17
C HIS A 52 -7.76 -1.66 -7.87
N VAL A 53 -7.00 -2.46 -7.11
CA VAL A 53 -6.21 -3.57 -7.65
C VAL A 53 -7.08 -4.58 -8.37
N LYS A 54 -8.18 -5.04 -7.76
CA LYS A 54 -9.13 -6.00 -8.34
C LYS A 54 -9.78 -5.49 -9.62
N ASN A 55 -10.04 -4.20 -9.69
CA ASN A 55 -10.61 -3.54 -10.87
C ASN A 55 -9.57 -3.22 -11.96
N GLY A 56 -8.28 -3.60 -11.78
CA GLY A 56 -7.22 -3.31 -12.72
C GLY A 56 -6.85 -1.82 -12.82
N TYR A 57 -7.33 -1.00 -11.88
CA TYR A 57 -7.15 0.45 -11.90
C TYR A 57 -5.69 0.89 -12.01
N TYR A 58 -4.77 0.18 -11.34
CA TYR A 58 -3.36 0.54 -11.33
C TYR A 58 -2.56 0.02 -12.53
N ASN A 59 -3.15 -0.81 -13.39
CA ASN A 59 -2.46 -1.35 -14.55
C ASN A 59 -2.09 -0.25 -15.56
N GLY A 60 -0.83 -0.20 -15.96
CA GLY A 60 -0.30 0.81 -16.87
C GLY A 60 -0.05 2.17 -16.22
N ILE A 61 -0.33 2.38 -14.93
CA ILE A 61 -0.09 3.66 -14.26
C ILE A 61 1.40 3.79 -13.87
N ALA A 62 1.98 4.95 -14.18
CA ALA A 62 3.38 5.23 -13.87
C ALA A 62 3.61 5.60 -12.39
N PHE A 63 4.83 5.31 -11.93
CA PHE A 63 5.42 6.04 -10.80
C PHE A 63 5.82 7.43 -11.31
N HIS A 64 4.90 8.37 -11.21
CA HIS A 64 5.03 9.69 -11.80
C HIS A 64 6.01 10.60 -11.05
N ARG A 65 6.40 10.24 -9.83
CA ARG A 65 7.34 10.98 -8.99
C ARG A 65 8.23 10.04 -8.20
N ILE A 66 9.56 10.19 -8.35
CA ILE A 66 10.56 9.43 -7.62
C ILE A 66 11.60 10.40 -7.07
N ILE A 67 11.77 10.39 -5.74
CA ILE A 67 12.82 11.16 -5.08
C ILE A 67 13.77 10.18 -4.41
N LYS A 68 14.99 10.12 -4.93
CA LYS A 68 16.04 9.22 -4.44
C LYS A 68 16.31 9.42 -2.95
N GLY A 69 16.33 8.30 -2.21
CA GLY A 69 16.51 8.30 -0.76
C GLY A 69 15.32 8.85 0.02
N PHE A 70 14.13 8.91 -0.61
CA PHE A 70 12.91 9.35 0.05
C PHE A 70 11.74 8.42 -0.27
N MET A 71 11.19 8.44 -1.50
CA MET A 71 10.02 7.63 -1.86
C MET A 71 9.84 7.48 -3.38
N ILE A 72 9.08 6.45 -3.76
CA ILE A 72 8.52 6.26 -5.09
C ILE A 72 7.00 6.42 -5.00
N GLN A 73 6.39 7.27 -5.83
CA GLN A 73 4.97 7.63 -5.78
C GLN A 73 4.27 7.31 -7.08
N GLY A 74 3.12 6.66 -7.00
CA GLY A 74 2.27 6.29 -8.12
C GLY A 74 0.78 6.35 -7.78
N GLY A 75 -0.06 5.71 -8.61
CA GLY A 75 -1.50 5.58 -8.38
C GLY A 75 -2.34 6.77 -8.86
N ASP A 76 -1.75 7.66 -9.66
CA ASP A 76 -2.46 8.74 -10.37
C ASP A 76 -2.63 8.36 -11.84
N PRO A 77 -3.86 8.09 -12.33
CA PRO A 77 -4.09 7.74 -13.74
C PRO A 77 -3.78 8.89 -14.71
N THR A 78 -3.76 10.13 -14.22
CA THR A 78 -3.39 11.30 -15.04
C THR A 78 -1.88 11.55 -15.05
N GLU A 79 -1.12 10.90 -14.16
CA GLU A 79 0.33 11.05 -13.96
C GLU A 79 0.79 12.51 -13.71
N SER A 80 -0.15 13.38 -13.35
CA SER A 80 0.10 14.78 -13.07
C SER A 80 0.51 15.03 -11.61
N GLY A 81 0.29 14.05 -10.73
CA GLY A 81 0.38 14.17 -9.28
C GLY A 81 -0.85 14.83 -8.63
N ARG A 82 -1.86 15.18 -9.43
CA ARG A 82 -3.08 15.87 -8.98
C ARG A 82 -4.35 15.07 -9.16
N GLY A 83 -4.30 13.95 -9.90
CA GLY A 83 -5.42 13.08 -10.20
C GLY A 83 -5.54 11.92 -9.22
N GLY A 84 -6.46 11.02 -9.55
CA GLY A 84 -6.75 9.83 -8.75
C GLY A 84 -7.81 10.07 -7.69
N GLU A 85 -8.78 9.20 -7.66
CA GLU A 85 -9.90 9.26 -6.71
C GLU A 85 -10.03 7.95 -5.94
N SER A 86 -10.70 7.96 -4.81
CA SER A 86 -11.03 6.75 -4.06
C SER A 86 -12.15 5.96 -4.74
N ILE A 87 -12.35 4.71 -4.32
CA ILE A 87 -13.49 3.88 -4.75
C ILE A 87 -14.85 4.50 -4.41
N TRP A 88 -14.89 5.40 -3.43
CA TRP A 88 -16.10 6.13 -3.01
C TRP A 88 -16.32 7.44 -3.77
N LYS A 89 -15.47 7.77 -4.75
CA LYS A 89 -15.53 9.00 -5.56
C LYS A 89 -15.45 10.29 -4.72
N LYS A 90 -14.81 10.22 -3.57
CA LYS A 90 -14.56 11.33 -2.64
C LYS A 90 -13.31 11.07 -1.81
N ASP A 91 -12.74 12.10 -1.25
CA ASP A 91 -11.62 11.98 -0.30
C ASP A 91 -12.05 11.15 0.93
N PHE A 92 -11.11 10.38 1.49
CA PHE A 92 -11.36 9.63 2.72
C PHE A 92 -10.34 10.00 3.82
N LYS A 93 -10.76 9.79 5.07
CA LYS A 93 -10.00 10.19 6.25
C LYS A 93 -8.70 9.42 6.42
N ASP A 94 -7.74 10.04 7.10
CA ASP A 94 -6.51 9.39 7.51
C ASP A 94 -6.73 8.39 8.64
N GLU A 95 -5.86 7.37 8.69
CA GLU A 95 -5.86 6.30 9.68
C GLU A 95 -4.44 6.19 10.27
N TYR A 96 -4.26 6.67 11.54
CA TYR A 96 -2.96 6.78 12.22
C TYR A 96 -2.85 5.81 13.40
N LYS A 97 -2.83 4.51 13.17
CA LYS A 97 -2.80 3.54 14.26
C LYS A 97 -1.45 2.85 14.37
N GLY A 98 -0.63 3.24 15.35
CA GLY A 98 0.50 2.45 15.84
C GLY A 98 1.64 2.17 14.86
N LYS A 99 1.67 2.78 13.68
CA LYS A 99 2.74 2.63 12.69
C LYS A 99 3.49 3.94 12.49
N THR A 100 4.77 3.82 12.20
CA THR A 100 5.67 4.96 11.99
C THR A 100 6.57 4.73 10.77
N PHE A 101 7.05 5.82 10.18
CA PHE A 101 7.98 5.81 9.06
C PHE A 101 9.43 5.61 9.53
N ASN A 102 9.70 4.53 10.25
CA ASN A 102 10.99 4.24 10.89
C ASN A 102 11.98 3.44 10.05
N ARG A 103 11.60 3.06 8.83
CA ARG A 103 12.41 2.27 7.88
C ARG A 103 12.01 2.54 6.43
N ALA A 104 12.81 2.07 5.49
CA ALA A 104 12.41 1.96 4.09
C ALA A 104 11.34 0.87 3.89
N GLY A 105 10.63 0.94 2.76
CA GLY A 105 9.63 -0.02 2.35
C GLY A 105 8.23 0.21 2.95
N ILE A 106 7.99 1.31 3.65
CA ILE A 106 6.65 1.64 4.18
C ILE A 106 5.75 2.08 3.02
N LEU A 107 4.56 1.44 2.94
CA LEU A 107 3.50 1.77 2.00
C LEU A 107 2.48 2.69 2.68
N ALA A 108 2.24 3.86 2.08
CA ALA A 108 1.32 4.86 2.62
C ALA A 108 0.54 5.60 1.54
N MET A 109 -0.61 6.17 1.93
CA MET A 109 -1.41 7.03 1.05
C MET A 109 -0.72 8.39 0.85
N ALA A 110 -0.63 8.83 -0.39
CA ALA A 110 -0.34 10.22 -0.70
C ALA A 110 -1.62 11.05 -0.52
N ASN A 111 -1.47 12.29 -0.04
CA ASN A 111 -2.58 13.20 0.19
C ASN A 111 -2.19 14.67 -0.10
N ARG A 112 -3.16 15.57 -0.09
CA ARG A 112 -3.02 17.01 -0.30
C ARG A 112 -3.19 17.81 1.01
N GLY A 113 -3.09 17.17 2.14
CA GLY A 113 -3.36 17.65 3.48
C GLY A 113 -4.23 16.65 4.25
N PRO A 114 -4.61 16.92 5.50
CA PRO A 114 -5.36 15.99 6.33
C PRO A 114 -6.65 15.50 5.65
N HIS A 115 -6.90 14.19 5.70
CA HIS A 115 -8.15 13.57 5.27
C HIS A 115 -8.50 13.75 3.78
N THR A 116 -7.47 13.82 2.91
CA THR A 116 -7.64 13.97 1.46
C THR A 116 -7.05 12.79 0.67
N ASN A 117 -7.20 11.57 1.21
CA ASN A 117 -6.73 10.37 0.54
C ASN A 117 -7.60 10.03 -0.67
N GLY A 118 -6.96 9.64 -1.78
CA GLY A 118 -7.59 9.19 -3.03
C GLY A 118 -7.06 7.82 -3.45
N SER A 119 -6.53 7.70 -4.67
CA SER A 119 -5.89 6.47 -5.16
C SER A 119 -4.37 6.50 -5.10
N GLN A 120 -3.75 7.69 -4.94
CA GLN A 120 -2.30 7.81 -4.94
C GLN A 120 -1.67 7.22 -3.69
N PHE A 121 -0.55 6.53 -3.87
CA PHE A 121 0.24 5.94 -2.80
C PHE A 121 1.74 6.14 -3.03
N PHE A 122 2.53 5.92 -2.01
CA PHE A 122 3.99 5.89 -2.12
C PHE A 122 4.60 4.78 -1.28
N ILE A 123 5.80 4.36 -1.67
CA ILE A 123 6.64 3.42 -0.92
C ILE A 123 7.92 4.18 -0.55
N THR A 124 8.25 4.22 0.75
CA THR A 124 9.48 4.88 1.20
C THR A 124 10.72 4.10 0.81
N THR A 125 11.80 4.81 0.47
CA THR A 125 13.11 4.21 0.16
C THR A 125 14.14 4.49 1.24
N ALA A 126 13.76 5.25 2.27
CA ALA A 126 14.54 5.54 3.48
C ALA A 126 13.62 5.66 4.69
N LYS A 127 14.21 5.89 5.88
CA LYS A 127 13.51 6.31 7.09
C LYS A 127 13.05 7.76 6.94
N THR A 128 11.73 8.04 7.15
CA THR A 128 11.11 9.35 6.90
C THR A 128 10.22 9.81 8.07
N PRO A 129 10.78 9.98 9.30
CA PRO A 129 9.98 10.17 10.51
C PRO A 129 9.15 11.46 10.51
N TRP A 130 9.47 12.45 9.69
CA TRP A 130 8.71 13.68 9.53
C TRP A 130 7.33 13.48 8.88
N LEU A 131 7.06 12.30 8.30
CA LEU A 131 5.76 11.91 7.75
C LEU A 131 4.82 11.32 8.80
N ASN A 132 5.29 11.03 10.01
CA ASN A 132 4.46 10.48 11.09
C ASN A 132 3.27 11.40 11.38
N GLY A 133 2.07 10.81 11.50
CA GLY A 133 0.83 11.54 11.76
C GLY A 133 0.36 12.45 10.60
N ARG A 134 0.91 12.26 9.39
CA ARG A 134 0.56 13.04 8.19
C ARG A 134 0.04 12.19 7.03
N HIS A 135 0.41 10.91 7.00
CA HIS A 135 0.04 9.98 5.94
C HIS A 135 -0.40 8.64 6.54
N THR A 136 -1.44 8.06 6.00
CA THR A 136 -1.98 6.75 6.39
C THR A 136 -1.04 5.65 5.94
N ILE A 137 -0.38 4.98 6.90
CA ILE A 137 0.41 3.77 6.64
C ILE A 137 -0.56 2.59 6.57
N PHE A 138 -0.60 1.88 5.44
CA PHE A 138 -1.51 0.75 5.25
C PHE A 138 -0.83 -0.55 4.82
N GLY A 139 0.51 -0.58 4.76
CA GLY A 139 1.27 -1.78 4.41
C GLY A 139 2.77 -1.54 4.35
N HIS A 140 3.46 -2.51 3.76
CA HIS A 140 4.89 -2.42 3.46
C HIS A 140 5.27 -3.33 2.30
N ALA A 141 6.38 -3.01 1.62
CA ALA A 141 7.05 -3.90 0.68
C ALA A 141 7.78 -5.01 1.46
N THR A 142 7.60 -6.27 1.04
CA THR A 142 8.29 -7.40 1.66
C THR A 142 9.81 -7.25 1.51
N PRO A 143 10.63 -7.86 2.38
CA PRO A 143 12.09 -7.75 2.30
C PRO A 143 12.65 -8.13 0.91
N ASN A 144 12.11 -9.17 0.28
CA ASN A 144 12.54 -9.61 -1.06
C ASN A 144 12.22 -8.58 -2.16
N SER A 145 11.24 -7.72 -1.95
CA SER A 145 10.82 -6.68 -2.90
C SER A 145 11.69 -5.44 -2.84
N MET A 146 12.47 -5.26 -1.76
CA MET A 146 13.30 -4.07 -1.59
C MET A 146 14.36 -3.91 -2.69
N LYS A 147 14.81 -5.00 -3.30
CA LYS A 147 15.70 -4.92 -4.47
C LYS A 147 15.06 -4.19 -5.66
N THR A 148 13.75 -4.42 -5.91
CA THR A 148 12.98 -3.75 -6.97
C THR A 148 12.67 -2.30 -6.58
N VAL A 149 12.27 -2.05 -5.33
CA VAL A 149 12.08 -0.69 -4.79
C VAL A 149 13.36 0.14 -4.94
N ASN A 150 14.52 -0.43 -4.61
CA ASN A 150 15.81 0.25 -4.75
C ASN A 150 16.19 0.51 -6.23
N LYS A 151 15.82 -0.38 -7.17
CA LYS A 151 16.03 -0.11 -8.60
C LYS A 151 15.21 1.09 -9.04
N LEU A 152 13.93 1.17 -8.64
CA LEU A 152 13.07 2.33 -8.93
C LEU A 152 13.61 3.61 -8.29
N ASP A 153 14.10 3.56 -7.05
CA ASP A 153 14.70 4.70 -6.34
C ASP A 153 15.94 5.28 -7.05
N ASN A 154 16.64 4.44 -7.82
CA ASN A 154 17.88 4.82 -8.51
C ASN A 154 17.71 5.18 -9.99
N VAL A 155 16.48 5.24 -10.51
CA VAL A 155 16.26 5.68 -11.89
C VAL A 155 16.58 7.16 -12.05
N ALA A 156 17.01 7.56 -13.23
CA ALA A 156 17.23 8.97 -13.55
C ALA A 156 15.88 9.72 -13.56
N THR A 157 15.86 10.90 -12.94
CA THR A 157 14.67 11.77 -12.87
C THR A 157 15.00 13.17 -13.38
N SER A 158 13.97 13.96 -13.67
CA SER A 158 14.08 15.37 -14.06
C SER A 158 14.52 16.30 -12.90
N GLY A 159 14.69 15.74 -11.71
CA GLY A 159 14.98 16.49 -10.49
C GLY A 159 13.83 17.41 -10.06
N ARG A 160 14.04 18.10 -8.95
CA ARG A 160 13.00 18.92 -8.29
C ARG A 160 12.33 19.95 -9.23
N ARG A 161 13.12 20.61 -10.10
CA ARG A 161 12.58 21.60 -11.05
C ARG A 161 11.67 20.99 -12.10
N GLY A 162 11.87 19.71 -12.45
CA GLY A 162 11.03 18.94 -13.37
C GLY A 162 9.98 18.07 -12.66
N GLY A 163 9.76 18.25 -11.35
CA GLY A 163 8.78 17.51 -10.57
C GLY A 163 9.20 16.09 -10.19
N ASP A 164 10.52 15.82 -10.19
CA ASP A 164 11.11 14.52 -9.85
C ASP A 164 10.56 13.35 -10.70
N ARG A 165 10.14 13.65 -11.92
CA ARG A 165 9.59 12.68 -12.87
C ARG A 165 10.69 11.79 -13.43
N PRO A 166 10.53 10.45 -13.48
CA PRO A 166 11.46 9.56 -14.17
C PRO A 166 11.67 9.97 -15.63
N THR A 167 12.93 10.00 -16.10
CA THR A 167 13.26 10.34 -17.50
C THR A 167 12.89 9.24 -18.49
N LYS A 168 12.80 7.98 -17.99
CA LYS A 168 12.21 6.85 -18.70
C LYS A 168 11.00 6.39 -17.90
N ARG A 169 9.88 6.15 -18.58
CA ARG A 169 8.65 5.70 -17.95
C ARG A 169 8.88 4.49 -17.05
N GLN A 170 8.45 4.60 -15.81
CA GLN A 170 8.44 3.53 -14.82
C GLN A 170 6.99 3.27 -14.44
N GLU A 171 6.48 2.07 -14.69
CA GLU A 171 5.05 1.80 -14.52
C GLU A 171 4.76 0.48 -13.81
N ILE A 172 3.55 0.38 -13.31
CA ILE A 172 2.92 -0.84 -12.85
C ILE A 172 2.31 -1.51 -14.08
N ILE A 173 2.94 -2.57 -14.57
CA ILE A 173 2.44 -3.32 -15.73
C ILE A 173 1.13 -4.01 -15.35
N LYS A 174 1.11 -4.64 -14.16
CA LYS A 174 -0.05 -5.35 -13.62
C LYS A 174 -0.05 -5.33 -12.10
N ALA A 175 -1.22 -5.16 -11.52
CA ALA A 175 -1.45 -5.30 -10.08
C ALA A 175 -2.51 -6.36 -9.81
N TYR A 176 -2.29 -7.25 -8.81
CA TYR A 176 -3.27 -8.28 -8.42
C TYR A 176 -3.08 -8.72 -6.97
N ILE A 177 -4.15 -9.27 -6.37
CA ILE A 177 -4.10 -9.87 -5.04
C ILE A 177 -3.41 -11.23 -5.15
N LYS A 178 -2.43 -11.49 -4.28
CA LYS A 178 -1.72 -12.77 -4.26
C LYS A 178 -2.66 -13.88 -3.81
N GLY A 179 -2.85 -14.87 -4.68
CA GLY A 179 -3.75 -16.01 -4.42
C GLY A 179 -5.13 -15.89 -5.07
N ASP A 180 -5.55 -14.72 -5.52
CA ASP A 180 -6.72 -14.59 -6.40
C ASP A 180 -6.29 -15.02 -7.82
N LYS A 181 -6.86 -16.16 -8.30
CA LYS A 181 -6.69 -16.64 -9.66
C LYS A 181 -7.93 -16.34 -10.49
#